data_bf377cee1348f16b51d515411849fc67
#
_entry.id   bf377cee1348f16b51d515411849fc67
#
_cell.length_a   1.000
_cell.length_b   1.000
_cell.length_c   1.000
_cell.angle_alpha   90.00
_cell.angle_beta   90.00
_cell.angle_gamma   90.00
#
_symmetry.space_group_name_H-M   'P 1'
#
loop_
_entity.id
_entity.type
_entity.pdbx_description
1 polymer ?
#
loop_
_entity_poly.entity_id
_entity_poly.type
_entity_poly.pdbx_seq_one_letter_code
_entity_poly.pdbx_strand_id
1 'polypeptide(L)'
;MALRTGVADGQMNPPMYIILGSLYEVQDYLTLANIQYSDQFLVGNSEMIAGWDDELRSAFMEAVAEANHNAREHNEEQVEARIAYLEEQGMEVIRPSEEELAAFREIGQPAYLEWLGERDIEQRWIDMALEDAGMSGLLD
;
A
#
# COMPACT_ATOMS: atom_id res chain seq x y z
N MET A 1 5.12 3.49 20.41
CA MET A 1 5.10 4.34 21.63
C MET A 1 4.02 5.43 21.51
N ALA A 2 3.97 6.21 20.42
CA ALA A 2 3.02 7.33 20.24
C ALA A 2 1.53 6.95 20.44
N LEU A 3 1.07 5.86 19.83
CA LEU A 3 -0.29 5.35 19.98
C LEU A 3 -0.65 5.00 21.43
N ARG A 4 0.27 4.34 22.16
CA ARG A 4 0.05 3.96 23.56
C ARG A 4 -0.03 5.15 24.51
N THR A 5 0.62 6.25 24.18
CA THR A 5 0.68 7.46 25.02
C THR A 5 -0.31 8.54 24.59
N GLY A 6 -1.12 8.31 23.56
CA GLY A 6 -2.08 9.26 23.03
C GLY A 6 -1.43 10.46 22.32
N VAL A 7 -0.17 10.36 21.90
CA VAL A 7 0.49 11.36 21.04
C VAL A 7 -0.03 11.26 19.61
N ALA A 8 -0.45 10.06 19.19
CA ALA A 8 -1.19 9.78 17.97
C ALA A 8 -2.43 8.99 18.31
N ASP A 9 -3.57 9.36 17.75
CA ASP A 9 -4.87 8.72 17.98
C ASP A 9 -5.08 7.50 17.07
N GLY A 10 -4.40 7.46 15.92
CA GLY A 10 -4.53 6.41 14.92
C GLY A 10 -3.30 6.31 14.02
N GLN A 11 -3.34 5.33 13.14
CA GLN A 11 -2.30 5.09 12.14
C GLN A 11 -2.93 4.51 10.87
N MET A 12 -2.22 4.54 9.77
CA MET A 12 -2.61 3.98 8.50
C MET A 12 -1.55 2.99 8.04
N ASN A 13 -1.89 1.71 8.05
CA ASN A 13 -1.02 0.63 7.59
C ASN A 13 -1.85 -0.57 7.09
N PRO A 14 -1.32 -1.36 6.16
CA PRO A 14 -1.90 -2.65 5.82
C PRO A 14 -1.93 -3.62 7.01
N PRO A 15 -2.87 -4.58 7.04
CA PRO A 15 -3.00 -5.57 8.13
C PRO A 15 -1.69 -6.26 8.52
N MET A 16 -0.82 -6.55 7.54
CA MET A 16 0.48 -7.16 7.80
C MET A 16 1.36 -6.31 8.73
N TYR A 17 1.41 -4.99 8.53
CA TYR A 17 2.23 -4.11 9.39
C TYR A 17 1.60 -3.87 10.74
N ILE A 18 0.28 -3.94 10.85
CA ILE A 18 -0.43 -3.92 12.14
C ILE A 18 -0.02 -5.14 12.97
N ILE A 19 0.05 -6.32 12.36
CA ILE A 19 0.50 -7.57 13.00
C ILE A 19 1.98 -7.47 13.39
N LEU A 20 2.86 -7.15 12.45
CA LEU A 20 4.31 -7.06 12.68
C LEU A 20 4.69 -6.06 13.76
N GLY A 21 3.95 -4.95 13.85
CA GLY A 21 4.15 -3.90 14.85
C GLY A 21 3.40 -4.14 16.16
N SER A 22 2.64 -5.24 16.29
CA SER A 22 1.72 -5.50 17.42
C SER A 22 0.83 -4.29 17.73
N LEU A 23 0.36 -3.59 16.69
CA LEU A 23 -0.41 -2.36 16.86
C LEU A 23 -1.82 -2.65 17.40
N TYR A 24 -2.33 -3.87 17.20
CA TYR A 24 -3.59 -4.36 17.77
C TYR A 24 -3.60 -4.37 19.31
N GLU A 25 -2.44 -4.33 19.98
CA GLU A 25 -2.36 -4.21 21.43
C GLU A 25 -2.74 -2.81 21.96
N VAL A 26 -2.81 -1.81 21.10
CA VAL A 26 -2.99 -0.40 21.45
C VAL A 26 -4.02 0.31 20.58
N GLN A 27 -4.73 -0.43 19.73
CA GLN A 27 -5.78 0.07 18.86
C GLN A 27 -6.92 -0.93 18.77
N ASP A 28 -8.13 -0.47 19.04
CA ASP A 28 -9.32 -1.33 19.14
C ASP A 28 -10.02 -1.53 17.80
N TYR A 29 -9.80 -0.63 16.83
CA TYR A 29 -10.53 -0.59 15.56
C TYR A 29 -9.62 -0.69 14.34
N LEU A 30 -10.08 -1.42 13.32
CA LEU A 30 -9.49 -1.47 11.98
C LEU A 30 -10.55 -1.15 10.93
N THR A 31 -10.41 -0.02 10.23
CA THR A 31 -11.28 0.33 9.11
C THR A 31 -10.64 -0.03 7.79
N LEU A 32 -11.29 -0.88 7.00
CA LEU A 32 -10.83 -1.33 5.68
C LEU A 32 -11.21 -0.30 4.59
N ALA A 33 -10.59 0.86 4.63
CA ALA A 33 -10.95 1.98 3.77
C ALA A 33 -10.32 1.93 2.37
N ASN A 34 -9.32 1.06 2.12
CA ASN A 34 -8.62 0.89 0.84
C ASN A 34 -8.14 2.23 0.22
N ILE A 35 -7.61 3.11 1.07
CA ILE A 35 -7.25 4.49 0.69
C ILE A 35 -5.82 4.63 0.18
N GLN A 36 -5.03 3.56 0.22
CA GLN A 36 -3.63 3.58 -0.21
C GLN A 36 -3.27 2.28 -0.90
N TYR A 37 -2.59 2.38 -2.03
CA TYR A 37 -1.85 1.28 -2.62
C TYR A 37 -0.43 1.27 -2.05
N SER A 38 0.04 0.12 -1.57
CA SER A 38 1.35 -0.01 -0.92
C SER A 38 2.29 -0.82 -1.80
N ASP A 39 3.12 -0.12 -2.57
CA ASP A 39 4.15 -0.74 -3.39
C ASP A 39 5.36 -1.17 -2.57
N GLN A 40 5.96 -2.29 -2.97
CA GLN A 40 7.25 -2.74 -2.48
C GLN A 40 8.24 -2.80 -3.64
N PHE A 41 9.39 -2.15 -3.47
CA PHE A 41 10.42 -2.08 -4.49
C PHE A 41 11.66 -2.87 -4.05
N LEU A 42 12.08 -3.84 -4.88
CA LEU A 42 13.40 -4.44 -4.75
C LEU A 42 14.39 -3.54 -5.50
N VAL A 43 15.31 -2.94 -4.79
CA VAL A 43 16.33 -2.04 -5.37
C VAL A 43 17.71 -2.65 -5.27
N GLY A 44 18.54 -2.44 -6.29
CA GLY A 44 19.89 -2.91 -6.36
C GLY A 44 20.86 -1.85 -6.91
N ASN A 45 22.13 -1.98 -6.60
CA ASN A 45 23.15 -1.10 -7.17
C ASN A 45 23.35 -1.42 -8.65
N SER A 46 23.11 -0.47 -9.53
CA SER A 46 23.15 -0.65 -10.98
C SER A 46 24.57 -0.97 -11.51
N GLU A 47 25.61 -0.37 -10.94
CA GLU A 47 27.00 -0.60 -11.35
C GLU A 47 27.44 -2.03 -10.96
N MET A 48 27.04 -2.48 -9.77
CA MET A 48 27.31 -3.84 -9.31
C MET A 48 26.65 -4.87 -10.24
N ILE A 49 25.37 -4.69 -10.57
CA ILE A 49 24.60 -5.60 -11.44
C ILE A 49 25.17 -5.59 -12.87
N ALA A 50 25.55 -4.42 -13.39
CA ALA A 50 26.17 -4.28 -14.70
C ALA A 50 27.56 -4.94 -14.77
N GLY A 51 28.27 -5.04 -13.66
CA GLY A 51 29.59 -5.69 -13.58
C GLY A 51 29.53 -7.22 -13.55
N TRP A 52 28.35 -7.83 -13.44
CA TRP A 52 28.20 -9.28 -13.51
C TRP A 52 28.29 -9.79 -14.96
N ASP A 53 28.71 -11.03 -15.12
CA ASP A 53 28.60 -11.71 -16.40
C ASP A 53 27.13 -11.91 -16.80
N ASP A 54 26.88 -12.20 -18.07
CA ASP A 54 25.53 -12.31 -18.61
C ASP A 54 24.74 -13.47 -18.00
N GLU A 55 25.40 -14.58 -17.65
CA GLU A 55 24.77 -15.77 -17.06
C GLU A 55 24.24 -15.44 -15.65
N LEU A 56 25.10 -14.86 -14.81
CA LEU A 56 24.72 -14.47 -13.44
C LEU A 56 23.62 -13.41 -13.45
N ARG A 57 23.75 -12.40 -14.33
CA ARG A 57 22.75 -11.34 -14.43
C ARG A 57 21.39 -11.88 -14.88
N SER A 58 21.36 -12.78 -15.89
CA SER A 58 20.11 -13.40 -16.35
C SER A 58 19.46 -14.22 -15.26
N ALA A 59 20.23 -15.11 -14.60
CA ALA A 59 19.73 -15.95 -13.52
C ALA A 59 19.18 -15.11 -12.35
N PHE A 60 19.86 -14.01 -12.00
CA PHE A 60 19.37 -13.10 -10.95
C PHE A 60 18.05 -12.42 -11.34
N MET A 61 17.95 -11.91 -12.58
CA MET A 61 16.72 -11.24 -13.04
C MET A 61 15.54 -12.21 -13.13
N GLU A 62 15.76 -13.45 -13.55
CA GLU A 62 14.74 -14.50 -13.55
C GLU A 62 14.28 -14.82 -12.12
N ALA A 63 15.20 -14.99 -11.18
CA ALA A 63 14.90 -15.25 -9.78
C ALA A 63 14.14 -14.08 -9.15
N VAL A 64 14.49 -12.84 -9.46
CA VAL A 64 13.75 -11.63 -9.01
C VAL A 64 12.34 -11.59 -9.57
N ALA A 65 12.16 -11.90 -10.85
CA ALA A 65 10.84 -11.93 -11.47
C ALA A 65 9.94 -12.99 -10.82
N GLU A 66 10.46 -14.20 -10.59
CA GLU A 66 9.76 -15.28 -9.90
C GLU A 66 9.43 -14.92 -8.45
N ALA A 67 10.40 -14.38 -7.71
CA ALA A 67 10.20 -13.97 -6.33
C ALA A 67 9.12 -12.86 -6.20
N ASN A 68 9.11 -11.88 -7.12
CA ASN A 68 8.09 -10.84 -7.14
C ASN A 68 6.70 -11.39 -7.46
N HIS A 69 6.60 -12.34 -8.39
CA HIS A 69 5.34 -13.00 -8.72
C HIS A 69 4.79 -13.75 -7.50
N ASN A 70 5.61 -14.63 -6.90
CA ASN A 70 5.23 -15.44 -5.74
C ASN A 70 4.87 -14.56 -4.53
N ALA A 71 5.61 -13.47 -4.29
CA ALA A 71 5.32 -12.54 -3.20
C ALA A 71 3.97 -11.83 -3.37
N ARG A 72 3.61 -11.49 -4.60
CA ARG A 72 2.32 -10.86 -4.92
C ARG A 72 1.17 -11.83 -4.69
N GLU A 73 1.24 -13.04 -5.27
CA GLU A 73 0.22 -14.08 -5.07
C GLU A 73 0.04 -14.40 -3.59
N HIS A 74 1.15 -14.67 -2.88
CA HIS A 74 1.09 -14.96 -1.46
C HIS A 74 0.50 -13.81 -0.63
N ASN A 75 0.80 -12.56 -0.97
CA ASN A 75 0.23 -11.43 -0.26
C ASN A 75 -1.28 -11.32 -0.46
N GLU A 76 -1.76 -11.52 -1.69
CA GLU A 76 -3.19 -11.53 -2.00
C GLU A 76 -3.94 -12.63 -1.25
N GLU A 77 -3.39 -13.86 -1.23
CA GLU A 77 -3.97 -15.00 -0.51
C GLU A 77 -4.06 -14.78 1.01
N GLN A 78 -3.14 -14.01 1.57
CA GLN A 78 -3.03 -13.82 3.03
C GLN A 78 -3.85 -12.64 3.58
N VAL A 79 -4.47 -11.82 2.73
CA VAL A 79 -5.19 -10.61 3.19
C VAL A 79 -6.28 -10.96 4.20
N GLU A 80 -7.20 -11.85 3.83
CA GLU A 80 -8.32 -12.22 4.70
C GLU A 80 -7.87 -12.97 5.97
N ALA A 81 -6.85 -13.82 5.86
CA ALA A 81 -6.30 -14.52 7.03
C ALA A 81 -5.68 -13.54 8.05
N ARG A 82 -5.03 -12.48 7.57
CA ARG A 82 -4.46 -11.43 8.43
C ARG A 82 -5.56 -10.59 9.10
N ILE A 83 -6.63 -10.28 8.37
CA ILE A 83 -7.79 -9.58 8.93
C ILE A 83 -8.44 -10.44 10.02
N ALA A 84 -8.71 -11.72 9.74
CA ALA A 84 -9.27 -12.65 10.71
C ALA A 84 -8.38 -12.78 11.96
N TYR A 85 -7.07 -12.84 11.80
CA TYR A 85 -6.14 -12.83 12.93
C TYR A 85 -6.29 -11.58 13.79
N LEU A 86 -6.44 -10.40 13.21
CA LEU A 86 -6.63 -9.15 13.96
C LEU A 86 -7.97 -9.12 14.70
N GLU A 87 -9.04 -9.67 14.11
CA GLU A 87 -10.33 -9.90 14.80
C GLU A 87 -10.16 -10.84 16.00
N GLU A 88 -9.41 -11.94 15.85
CA GLU A 88 -9.09 -12.87 16.94
C GLU A 88 -8.27 -12.23 18.07
N GLN A 89 -7.43 -11.23 17.74
CA GLN A 89 -6.70 -10.43 18.74
C GLN A 89 -7.57 -9.37 19.43
N GLY A 90 -8.84 -9.25 19.04
CA GLY A 90 -9.82 -8.38 19.69
C GLY A 90 -10.06 -7.04 19.00
N MET A 91 -9.52 -6.82 17.80
CA MET A 91 -9.86 -5.64 17.00
C MET A 91 -11.28 -5.75 16.44
N GLU A 92 -12.03 -4.66 16.47
CA GLU A 92 -13.28 -4.51 15.73
C GLU A 92 -12.96 -4.10 14.29
N VAL A 93 -13.25 -4.98 13.32
CA VAL A 93 -13.01 -4.72 11.91
C VAL A 93 -14.24 -4.09 11.27
N ILE A 94 -14.09 -2.84 10.83
CA ILE A 94 -15.11 -2.07 10.14
C ILE A 94 -14.90 -2.23 8.63
N ARG A 95 -15.94 -2.73 7.95
CA ARG A 95 -15.98 -2.88 6.48
C ARG A 95 -16.94 -1.83 5.91
N PRO A 96 -16.45 -0.66 5.47
CA PRO A 96 -17.31 0.37 4.90
C PRO A 96 -18.06 -0.14 3.66
N SER A 97 -19.29 0.32 3.51
CA SER A 97 -20.07 0.12 2.28
C SER A 97 -19.48 0.90 1.11
N GLU A 98 -19.88 0.55 -0.12
CA GLU A 98 -19.46 1.31 -1.31
C GLU A 98 -19.86 2.78 -1.27
N GLU A 99 -21.00 3.11 -0.65
CA GLU A 99 -21.46 4.50 -0.46
C GLU A 99 -20.52 5.26 0.50
N GLU A 100 -20.11 4.63 1.60
CA GLU A 100 -19.15 5.21 2.55
C GLU A 100 -17.77 5.37 1.92
N LEU A 101 -17.29 4.38 1.15
CA LEU A 101 -16.03 4.48 0.41
C LEU A 101 -16.09 5.57 -0.68
N ALA A 102 -17.25 5.76 -1.33
CA ALA A 102 -17.45 6.86 -2.28
C ALA A 102 -17.34 8.23 -1.59
N ALA A 103 -17.93 8.38 -0.39
CA ALA A 103 -17.80 9.61 0.39
C ALA A 103 -16.34 9.92 0.79
N PHE A 104 -15.53 8.90 1.12
CA PHE A 104 -14.09 9.08 1.33
C PHE A 104 -13.40 9.60 0.06
N ARG A 105 -13.73 9.03 -1.10
CA ARG A 105 -13.15 9.43 -2.40
C ARG A 105 -13.51 10.86 -2.77
N GLU A 106 -14.77 11.24 -2.62
CA GLU A 106 -15.25 12.60 -2.93
C GLU A 106 -14.51 13.70 -2.18
N ILE A 107 -14.08 13.43 -0.95
CA ILE A 107 -13.32 14.38 -0.13
C ILE A 107 -11.81 14.24 -0.38
N GLY A 108 -11.31 13.01 -0.40
CA GLY A 108 -9.87 12.74 -0.42
C GLY A 108 -9.21 12.97 -1.78
N GLN A 109 -9.86 12.58 -2.88
CA GLN A 109 -9.26 12.66 -4.21
C GLN A 109 -8.97 14.09 -4.67
N PRO A 110 -9.92 15.05 -4.60
CA PRO A 110 -9.62 16.43 -4.99
C PRO A 110 -8.52 17.06 -4.13
N ALA A 111 -8.54 16.84 -2.82
CA ALA A 111 -7.54 17.35 -1.91
C ALA A 111 -6.13 16.77 -2.19
N TYR A 112 -6.06 15.49 -2.56
CA TYR A 112 -4.80 14.84 -2.91
C TYR A 112 -4.26 15.34 -4.26
N LEU A 113 -5.12 15.54 -5.26
CA LEU A 113 -4.73 16.11 -6.56
C LEU A 113 -4.23 17.56 -6.42
N GLU A 114 -4.90 18.37 -5.60
CA GLU A 114 -4.43 19.72 -5.27
C GLU A 114 -3.04 19.68 -4.62
N TRP A 115 -2.85 18.80 -3.63
CA TRP A 115 -1.57 18.60 -2.97
C TRP A 115 -0.47 18.13 -3.93
N LEU A 116 -0.77 17.23 -4.88
CA LEU A 116 0.16 16.79 -5.93
C LEU A 116 0.57 17.95 -6.85
N GLY A 117 -0.39 18.82 -7.20
CA GLY A 117 -0.15 20.01 -8.04
C GLY A 117 0.80 21.04 -7.41
N GLU A 118 0.95 21.03 -6.08
CA GLU A 118 1.91 21.87 -5.35
C GLU A 118 3.33 21.26 -5.30
N ARG A 119 3.53 20.06 -5.85
CA ARG A 119 4.79 19.32 -5.82
C ARG A 119 5.49 19.38 -7.18
N ASP A 120 6.80 19.19 -7.17
CA ASP A 120 7.61 19.08 -8.39
C ASP A 120 7.49 17.66 -8.97
N ILE A 121 6.24 17.29 -9.33
CA ILE A 121 5.91 16.03 -9.97
C ILE A 121 5.47 16.33 -11.39
N GLU A 122 6.14 15.73 -12.37
CA GLU A 122 5.76 15.91 -13.77
C GLU A 122 4.33 15.38 -13.99
N GLN A 123 3.46 16.21 -14.56
CA GLN A 123 2.05 15.91 -14.80
C GLN A 123 1.83 14.56 -15.49
N ARG A 124 2.71 14.17 -16.41
CA ARG A 124 2.62 12.86 -17.10
C ARG A 124 2.55 11.66 -16.16
N TRP A 125 3.19 11.73 -14.99
CA TRP A 125 3.14 10.62 -14.03
C TRP A 125 1.80 10.55 -13.30
N ILE A 126 1.19 11.70 -13.04
CA ILE A 126 -0.15 11.81 -12.48
C ILE A 126 -1.16 11.25 -13.50
N ASP A 127 -1.07 11.68 -14.75
CA ASP A 127 -1.95 11.25 -15.85
C ASP A 127 -1.87 9.73 -16.05
N MET A 128 -0.65 9.16 -16.11
CA MET A 128 -0.45 7.70 -16.21
C MET A 128 -1.08 6.94 -15.04
N ALA A 129 -0.88 7.41 -13.81
CA ALA A 129 -1.44 6.76 -12.64
C ALA A 129 -2.98 6.79 -12.63
N LEU A 130 -3.58 7.89 -13.06
CA LEU A 130 -5.03 8.04 -13.18
C LEU A 130 -5.59 7.19 -14.34
N GLU A 131 -4.89 7.10 -15.46
CA GLU A 131 -5.26 6.24 -16.59
C GLU A 131 -5.25 4.77 -16.17
N ASP A 132 -4.17 4.30 -15.54
CA ASP A 132 -4.03 2.93 -15.04
C ASP A 132 -5.08 2.59 -13.98
N ALA A 133 -5.49 3.56 -13.17
CA ALA A 133 -6.56 3.43 -12.19
C ALA A 133 -7.99 3.52 -12.79
N GLY A 134 -8.12 3.82 -14.09
CA GLY A 134 -9.42 4.07 -14.73
C GLY A 134 -10.12 5.35 -14.27
N MET A 135 -9.35 6.33 -13.81
CA MET A 135 -9.82 7.57 -13.17
C MET A 135 -9.45 8.84 -13.98
N SER A 136 -9.18 8.72 -15.28
CA SER A 136 -8.75 9.84 -16.12
C SER A 136 -9.70 11.04 -16.10
N GLY A 137 -10.99 10.84 -15.85
CA GLY A 137 -11.99 11.92 -15.73
C GLY A 137 -11.90 12.77 -14.46
N LEU A 138 -10.97 12.50 -13.55
CA LEU A 138 -10.79 13.33 -12.34
C LEU A 138 -10.01 14.62 -12.60
N LEU A 139 -9.41 14.78 -13.79
CA LEU A 139 -8.64 15.96 -14.19
C LEU A 139 -9.46 16.92 -15.08
N ASP A 140 -10.67 16.53 -15.51
CA ASP A 140 -11.61 17.33 -16.30
C ASP A 140 -12.49 18.21 -15.39
#